data_719b37384a9a41fc6e66d3bb31e7c7ca
#
_entry.id   719b37384a9a41fc6e66d3bb31e7c7ca
#
_cell.length_a   1.000
_cell.length_b   1.000
_cell.length_c   1.000
_cell.angle_alpha   90.00
_cell.angle_beta   90.00
_cell.angle_gamma   90.00
#
_symmetry.space_group_name_H-M   'P 1'
#
loop_
_entity.id
_entity.type
_entity.pdbx_description
1 polymer ?
#
loop_
_entity_poly.entity_id
_entity_poly.type
_entity_poly.pdbx_seq_one_letter_code
_entity_poly.pdbx_strand_id
1 'polypeptide(L)'
;TIFLFATTPAQFFPNTDMDFARVRIEMVPGTTLEQTEEVADQVNALLKEEPEVNQALVNVSEASASIFVTFKEDRARSSTEFEREVSQKFNQIADARVSFQNMQGGGGGGGSGRPINVMLSGSDPVLLEETAQVLVEQMGGLEELTAPRVEADLQRPELIITPRTELAASLGVTTSALSQAIRIATIGEIDQRAARFSLSDRQIPIRVMLPESSRDRIATIRNLPVPTASGGSVPLERVAEIRFG
;
A
#
# COMPACT_ATOMS: atom_id res chain seq x y z
N THR A 1 -47.20 16.14 -16.07
CA THR A 1 -45.82 15.98 -16.64
C THR A 1 -44.74 16.55 -15.72
N ILE A 2 -44.93 17.76 -15.17
CA ILE A 2 -43.92 18.42 -14.26
C ILE A 2 -43.76 17.64 -12.93
N PHE A 3 -44.82 17.08 -12.39
CA PHE A 3 -44.79 16.29 -11.15
C PHE A 3 -44.03 14.97 -11.32
N LEU A 4 -44.12 14.34 -12.48
CA LEU A 4 -43.36 13.12 -12.79
C LEU A 4 -41.84 13.40 -12.90
N PHE A 5 -41.47 14.56 -13.42
CA PHE A 5 -40.07 14.96 -13.54
C PHE A 5 -39.40 15.22 -12.19
N ALA A 6 -40.18 15.72 -11.20
CA ALA A 6 -39.68 16.00 -9.86
C ALA A 6 -39.55 14.75 -8.96
N THR A 7 -40.24 13.66 -9.31
CA THR A 7 -40.26 12.41 -8.52
C THR A 7 -39.46 11.27 -9.14
N THR A 8 -38.97 11.43 -10.37
CA THR A 8 -38.16 10.41 -11.03
C THR A 8 -36.69 10.57 -10.66
N PRO A 9 -36.05 9.58 -10.03
CA PRO A 9 -34.62 9.64 -9.77
C PRO A 9 -33.87 9.69 -11.09
N ALA A 10 -33.18 10.78 -11.36
CA ALA A 10 -32.35 10.93 -12.54
C ALA A 10 -30.91 10.56 -12.23
N GLN A 11 -30.43 9.46 -12.76
CA GLN A 11 -29.00 9.12 -12.77
C GLN A 11 -28.42 9.43 -14.16
N PHE A 12 -27.31 10.16 -14.18
CA PHE A 12 -26.63 10.50 -15.43
C PHE A 12 -25.96 9.27 -16.08
N PHE A 13 -25.42 8.37 -15.25
CA PHE A 13 -24.96 7.04 -15.65
C PHE A 13 -25.63 6.01 -14.74
N PRO A 14 -26.61 5.23 -15.24
CA PRO A 14 -27.17 4.14 -14.46
C PRO A 14 -26.12 3.05 -14.24
N ASN A 15 -26.14 2.42 -13.08
CA ASN A 15 -25.30 1.25 -12.83
C ASN A 15 -25.68 0.16 -13.83
N THR A 16 -24.74 -0.18 -14.69
CA THR A 16 -24.92 -1.25 -15.68
C THR A 16 -24.45 -2.55 -15.06
N ASP A 17 -25.20 -3.62 -15.24
CA ASP A 17 -24.78 -4.95 -14.83
C ASP A 17 -23.56 -5.38 -15.66
N MET A 18 -22.48 -5.73 -15.00
CA MET A 18 -21.21 -6.10 -15.62
C MET A 18 -20.97 -7.60 -15.48
N ASP A 19 -20.36 -8.22 -16.49
CA ASP A 19 -20.02 -9.65 -16.47
C ASP A 19 -18.71 -9.93 -15.72
N PHE A 20 -18.15 -8.92 -15.09
CA PHE A 20 -16.93 -9.02 -14.30
C PHE A 20 -16.93 -8.04 -13.14
N ALA A 21 -16.12 -8.34 -12.12
CA ALA A 21 -15.78 -7.44 -11.02
C ALA A 21 -14.28 -7.47 -10.77
N ARG A 22 -13.75 -6.42 -10.15
CA ARG A 22 -12.36 -6.37 -9.70
C ARG A 22 -12.33 -6.12 -8.21
N VAL A 23 -11.68 -7.03 -7.47
CA VAL A 23 -11.39 -6.87 -6.06
C VAL A 23 -9.97 -6.35 -5.90
N ARG A 24 -9.79 -5.35 -5.06
CA ARG A 24 -8.49 -4.83 -4.65
C ARG A 24 -8.24 -5.19 -3.19
N ILE A 25 -7.07 -5.70 -2.92
CA ILE A 25 -6.57 -6.03 -1.60
C ILE A 25 -5.40 -5.10 -1.33
N GLU A 26 -5.46 -4.36 -0.24
CA GLU A 26 -4.39 -3.47 0.23
C GLU A 26 -4.00 -3.93 1.64
N MET A 27 -2.74 -4.28 1.79
CA MET A 27 -2.14 -4.69 3.04
C MET A 27 -1.40 -3.52 3.68
N VAL A 28 -1.04 -3.67 4.95
CA VAL A 28 -0.16 -2.71 5.62
C VAL A 28 1.18 -2.65 4.88
N PRO A 29 1.71 -1.46 4.58
CA PRO A 29 3.01 -1.33 3.92
C PRO A 29 4.11 -2.04 4.69
N GLY A 30 4.94 -2.82 3.98
CA GLY A 30 5.95 -3.68 4.58
C GLY A 30 5.52 -5.15 4.74
N THR A 31 4.28 -5.48 4.41
CA THR A 31 3.81 -6.87 4.32
C THR A 31 4.56 -7.60 3.20
N THR A 32 5.03 -8.80 3.51
CA THR A 32 5.76 -9.64 2.54
C THR A 32 4.86 -10.17 1.45
N LEU A 33 5.46 -10.62 0.34
CA LEU A 33 4.73 -11.26 -0.74
C LEU A 33 3.95 -12.49 -0.26
N GLU A 34 4.57 -13.34 0.59
CA GLU A 34 3.95 -14.55 1.14
C GLU A 34 2.71 -14.24 1.98
N GLN A 35 2.80 -13.23 2.86
CA GLN A 35 1.65 -12.79 3.65
C GLN A 35 0.53 -12.21 2.78
N THR A 36 0.88 -11.47 1.74
CA THR A 36 -0.10 -10.93 0.79
C THR A 36 -0.76 -12.05 -0.01
N GLU A 37 -0.01 -13.09 -0.39
CA GLU A 37 -0.51 -14.27 -1.08
C GLU A 37 -1.51 -15.04 -0.20
N GLU A 38 -1.19 -15.25 1.08
CA GLU A 38 -2.08 -15.91 2.04
C GLU A 38 -3.44 -15.20 2.16
N VAL A 39 -3.42 -13.88 2.27
CA VAL A 39 -4.67 -13.07 2.31
C VAL A 39 -5.40 -13.12 0.97
N ALA A 40 -4.68 -13.04 -0.14
CA ALA A 40 -5.28 -13.13 -1.47
C ALA A 40 -5.94 -14.49 -1.70
N ASP A 41 -5.37 -15.56 -1.18
CA ASP A 41 -5.95 -16.91 -1.24
C ASP A 41 -7.21 -17.03 -0.37
N GLN A 42 -7.24 -16.42 0.82
CA GLN A 42 -8.45 -16.34 1.64
C GLN A 42 -9.59 -15.62 0.92
N VAL A 43 -9.32 -14.46 0.32
CA VAL A 43 -10.31 -13.71 -0.47
C VAL A 43 -10.77 -14.53 -1.67
N ASN A 44 -9.85 -15.18 -2.37
CA ASN A 44 -10.13 -16.02 -3.52
C ASN A 44 -11.01 -17.24 -3.15
N ALA A 45 -10.78 -17.83 -1.99
CA ALA A 45 -11.60 -18.93 -1.46
C ALA A 45 -13.04 -18.46 -1.21
N LEU A 46 -13.23 -17.31 -0.55
CA LEU A 46 -14.56 -16.70 -0.33
C LEU A 46 -15.28 -16.41 -1.64
N LEU A 47 -14.58 -15.90 -2.66
CA LEU A 47 -15.15 -15.63 -3.97
C LEU A 47 -15.55 -16.91 -4.71
N LYS A 48 -14.78 -17.98 -4.58
CA LYS A 48 -15.09 -19.27 -5.21
C LYS A 48 -16.28 -20.01 -4.60
N GLU A 49 -16.65 -19.70 -3.36
CA GLU A 49 -17.85 -20.20 -2.72
C GLU A 49 -19.14 -19.62 -3.33
N GLU A 50 -19.03 -18.48 -4.02
CA GLU A 50 -20.19 -17.83 -4.63
C GLU A 50 -20.57 -18.52 -5.93
N PRO A 51 -21.85 -18.91 -6.08
CA PRO A 51 -22.31 -19.69 -7.23
C PRO A 51 -22.22 -18.95 -8.56
N GLU A 52 -22.27 -17.62 -8.54
CA GLU A 52 -22.19 -16.75 -9.73
C GLU A 52 -20.80 -16.61 -10.31
N VAL A 53 -19.76 -16.90 -9.51
CA VAL A 53 -18.39 -16.78 -9.98
C VAL A 53 -18.04 -17.91 -10.95
N ASN A 54 -17.55 -17.52 -12.11
CA ASN A 54 -17.04 -18.44 -13.12
C ASN A 54 -15.55 -18.67 -12.97
N GLN A 55 -14.77 -17.58 -12.97
CA GLN A 55 -13.32 -17.63 -12.81
C GLN A 55 -12.83 -16.44 -11.95
N ALA A 56 -11.75 -16.65 -11.22
CA ALA A 56 -11.05 -15.61 -10.48
C ALA A 56 -9.56 -15.69 -10.79
N LEU A 57 -9.01 -14.61 -11.34
CA LEU A 57 -7.58 -14.46 -11.64
C LEU A 57 -6.95 -13.57 -10.57
N VAL A 58 -6.01 -14.12 -9.84
CA VAL A 58 -5.31 -13.42 -8.76
C VAL A 58 -3.96 -12.90 -9.26
N ASN A 59 -3.68 -11.64 -8.99
CA ASN A 59 -2.38 -11.02 -9.20
C ASN A 59 -1.90 -10.46 -7.87
N VAL A 60 -0.76 -10.96 -7.37
CA VAL A 60 -0.19 -10.61 -6.07
C VAL A 60 1.10 -9.82 -6.25
N SER A 61 1.24 -8.78 -5.45
CA SER A 61 2.46 -7.97 -5.30
C SER A 61 2.72 -7.75 -3.83
N GLU A 62 3.88 -7.26 -3.46
CA GLU A 62 4.17 -6.88 -2.08
C GLU A 62 3.15 -5.86 -1.57
N ALA A 63 2.55 -6.14 -0.42
CA ALA A 63 1.54 -5.32 0.26
C ALA A 63 0.27 -5.00 -0.56
N SER A 64 0.06 -5.64 -1.73
CA SER A 64 -1.15 -5.43 -2.52
C SER A 64 -1.47 -6.61 -3.43
N ALA A 65 -2.77 -6.89 -3.62
CA ALA A 65 -3.21 -7.85 -4.61
C ALA A 65 -4.46 -7.36 -5.34
N SER A 66 -4.72 -7.93 -6.51
CA SER A 66 -5.94 -7.70 -7.25
C SER A 66 -6.49 -9.01 -7.77
N ILE A 67 -7.82 -9.18 -7.65
CA ILE A 67 -8.52 -10.35 -8.15
C ILE A 67 -9.50 -9.88 -9.22
N PHE A 68 -9.35 -10.40 -10.42
CA PHE A 68 -10.29 -10.18 -11.50
C PHE A 68 -11.25 -11.35 -11.53
N VAL A 69 -12.53 -11.06 -11.31
CA VAL A 69 -13.62 -12.05 -11.21
C VAL A 69 -14.49 -11.96 -12.46
N THR A 70 -14.75 -13.07 -13.12
CA THR A 70 -15.74 -13.17 -14.18
C THR A 70 -16.96 -13.91 -13.68
N PHE A 71 -18.14 -13.47 -14.09
CA PHE A 71 -19.40 -14.08 -13.71
C PHE A 71 -19.91 -15.06 -14.76
N LYS A 72 -20.79 -15.95 -14.34
CA LYS A 72 -21.55 -16.81 -15.23
C LYS A 72 -22.66 -16.00 -15.91
N GLU A 73 -23.06 -16.42 -17.11
CA GLU A 73 -24.13 -15.76 -17.87
C GLU A 73 -25.50 -15.91 -17.20
N ASP A 74 -25.74 -17.05 -16.56
CA ASP A 74 -27.02 -17.43 -15.92
C ASP A 74 -27.03 -17.17 -14.42
N ARG A 75 -26.48 -16.01 -13.98
CA ARG A 75 -26.45 -15.62 -12.57
C ARG A 75 -27.80 -15.08 -12.08
N ALA A 76 -28.06 -15.31 -10.78
CA ALA A 76 -29.28 -14.86 -10.13
C ALA A 76 -29.22 -13.40 -9.67
N ARG A 77 -28.01 -12.94 -9.25
CA ARG A 77 -27.74 -11.58 -8.73
C ARG A 77 -27.05 -10.73 -9.79
N SER A 78 -27.38 -9.45 -9.84
CA SER A 78 -26.62 -8.46 -10.59
C SER A 78 -25.22 -8.25 -9.99
N SER A 79 -24.27 -7.73 -10.78
CA SER A 79 -22.91 -7.41 -10.31
C SER A 79 -22.91 -6.48 -9.09
N THR A 80 -23.82 -5.50 -9.06
CA THR A 80 -23.95 -4.54 -7.95
C THR A 80 -24.51 -5.16 -6.68
N GLU A 81 -25.47 -6.09 -6.79
CA GLU A 81 -25.99 -6.84 -5.64
C GLU A 81 -24.94 -7.80 -5.10
N PHE A 82 -24.23 -8.50 -5.96
CA PHE A 82 -23.10 -9.35 -5.61
C PHE A 82 -22.02 -8.58 -4.86
N GLU A 83 -21.56 -7.45 -5.40
CA GLU A 83 -20.54 -6.62 -4.75
C GLU A 83 -20.97 -6.13 -3.37
N ARG A 84 -22.22 -5.71 -3.22
CA ARG A 84 -22.76 -5.25 -1.93
C ARG A 84 -22.78 -6.35 -0.87
N GLU A 85 -23.25 -7.55 -1.22
CA GLU A 85 -23.34 -8.67 -0.28
C GLU A 85 -21.97 -9.25 0.07
N VAL A 86 -21.12 -9.45 -0.92
CA VAL A 86 -19.78 -10.03 -0.70
C VAL A 86 -18.84 -9.07 0.02
N SER A 87 -19.00 -7.74 -0.16
CA SER A 87 -18.23 -6.74 0.60
C SER A 87 -18.38 -6.90 2.11
N GLN A 88 -19.53 -7.36 2.59
CA GLN A 88 -19.73 -7.59 4.02
C GLN A 88 -18.87 -8.75 4.54
N LYS A 89 -18.63 -9.77 3.71
CA LYS A 89 -17.77 -10.91 4.05
C LYS A 89 -16.29 -10.48 4.14
N PHE A 90 -15.87 -9.54 3.31
CA PHE A 90 -14.51 -9.02 3.33
C PHE A 90 -14.14 -8.27 4.62
N ASN A 91 -15.13 -7.69 5.31
CA ASN A 91 -14.90 -7.02 6.61
C ASN A 91 -14.41 -7.98 7.72
N GLN A 92 -14.48 -9.28 7.51
CA GLN A 92 -14.00 -10.30 8.46
C GLN A 92 -12.51 -10.62 8.28
N ILE A 93 -11.89 -10.14 7.21
CA ILE A 93 -10.48 -10.38 6.92
C ILE A 93 -9.66 -9.35 7.70
N ALA A 94 -8.87 -9.87 8.66
CA ALA A 94 -7.97 -9.04 9.46
C ALA A 94 -6.77 -8.57 8.61
N ASP A 95 -6.17 -7.44 9.02
CA ASP A 95 -4.91 -6.90 8.50
C ASP A 95 -4.89 -6.53 7.00
N ALA A 96 -6.05 -6.58 6.32
CA ALA A 96 -6.17 -6.23 4.92
C ALA A 96 -7.39 -5.34 4.66
N ARG A 97 -7.22 -4.40 3.75
CA ARG A 97 -8.32 -3.62 3.20
C ARG A 97 -8.75 -4.26 1.88
N VAL A 98 -9.90 -4.96 1.89
CA VAL A 98 -10.45 -5.60 0.69
C VAL A 98 -11.67 -4.81 0.20
N SER A 99 -11.69 -4.45 -1.08
CA SER A 99 -12.79 -3.69 -1.65
C SER A 99 -12.99 -3.98 -3.14
N PHE A 100 -14.23 -3.90 -3.61
CA PHE A 100 -14.50 -3.88 -5.05
C PHE A 100 -14.10 -2.52 -5.65
N GLN A 101 -13.47 -2.57 -6.82
CA GLN A 101 -13.18 -1.38 -7.61
C GLN A 101 -14.37 -1.10 -8.54
N ASN A 102 -15.02 0.03 -8.34
CA ASN A 102 -16.07 0.46 -9.26
C ASN A 102 -15.44 0.90 -10.59
N MET A 103 -15.70 0.13 -11.65
CA MET A 103 -15.21 0.43 -12.99
C MET A 103 -16.17 1.28 -13.82
N GLN A 104 -17.38 1.57 -13.31
CA GLN A 104 -18.42 2.33 -14.01
C GLN A 104 -18.36 3.84 -13.79
N GLY A 105 -17.55 4.29 -12.84
CA GLY A 105 -17.36 5.72 -12.54
C GLY A 105 -16.54 6.43 -13.59
N GLY A 106 -17.11 6.82 -14.69
CA GLY A 106 -16.56 7.77 -15.65
C GLY A 106 -16.52 9.18 -15.07
N GLY A 107 -15.66 9.44 -14.09
CA GLY A 107 -15.45 10.75 -13.50
C GLY A 107 -13.98 10.92 -13.15
N GLY A 108 -13.27 11.75 -13.90
CA GLY A 108 -11.87 12.07 -13.69
C GLY A 108 -11.61 12.61 -12.28
N GLY A 109 -10.86 11.85 -11.53
CA GLY A 109 -10.36 12.19 -10.23
C GLY A 109 -9.94 10.89 -9.55
N GLY A 110 -8.64 10.70 -9.32
CA GLY A 110 -8.05 9.48 -8.75
C GLY A 110 -8.56 9.14 -7.37
N GLY A 111 -9.81 8.74 -7.27
CA GLY A 111 -10.47 8.31 -6.06
C GLY A 111 -10.92 6.86 -6.15
N SER A 112 -11.14 6.25 -5.01
CA SER A 112 -11.52 4.86 -4.73
C SER A 112 -12.79 4.33 -5.43
N GLY A 113 -13.33 5.05 -6.42
CA GLY A 113 -14.60 4.67 -7.10
C GLY A 113 -15.84 4.87 -6.22
N ARG A 114 -15.74 5.59 -5.10
CA ARG A 114 -16.85 5.89 -4.21
C ARG A 114 -17.54 7.20 -4.62
N PRO A 115 -18.89 7.22 -4.62
CA PRO A 115 -19.63 8.39 -5.12
C PRO A 115 -19.54 9.60 -4.19
N ILE A 116 -19.25 9.41 -2.90
CA ILE A 116 -19.14 10.47 -1.92
C ILE A 116 -17.72 10.52 -1.36
N ASN A 117 -17.04 11.64 -1.59
CA ASN A 117 -15.73 11.91 -1.03
C ASN A 117 -15.78 13.22 -0.25
N VAL A 118 -15.41 13.16 1.02
CA VAL A 118 -15.27 14.34 1.89
C VAL A 118 -13.78 14.62 2.06
N MET A 119 -13.33 15.79 1.65
CA MET A 119 -11.94 16.20 1.79
C MET A 119 -11.77 17.03 3.06
N LEU A 120 -10.92 16.57 3.97
CA LEU A 120 -10.46 17.34 5.12
C LEU A 120 -9.10 17.95 4.80
N SER A 121 -8.91 19.21 5.17
CA SER A 121 -7.63 19.90 5.01
C SER A 121 -7.27 20.67 6.28
N GLY A 122 -6.01 20.63 6.66
CA GLY A 122 -5.51 21.31 7.85
C GLY A 122 -3.98 21.31 7.87
N SER A 123 -3.39 22.09 8.77
CA SER A 123 -1.94 22.19 8.95
C SER A 123 -1.38 21.22 9.99
N ASP A 124 -2.24 20.67 10.85
CA ASP A 124 -1.85 19.74 11.90
C ASP A 124 -2.29 18.32 11.50
N PRO A 125 -1.35 17.41 11.20
CA PRO A 125 -1.66 16.06 10.75
C PRO A 125 -2.33 15.20 11.83
N VAL A 126 -2.00 15.40 13.12
CA VAL A 126 -2.57 14.62 14.22
C VAL A 126 -4.04 14.98 14.41
N LEU A 127 -4.33 16.29 14.46
CA LEU A 127 -5.70 16.79 14.57
C LEU A 127 -6.54 16.40 13.35
N LEU A 128 -5.94 16.37 12.17
CA LEU A 128 -6.60 15.92 10.93
C LEU A 128 -7.02 14.47 11.00
N GLU A 129 -6.15 13.60 11.50
CA GLU A 129 -6.43 12.17 11.65
C GLU A 129 -7.53 11.92 12.68
N GLU A 130 -7.43 12.54 13.86
CA GLU A 130 -8.47 12.46 14.89
C GLU A 130 -9.83 12.94 14.39
N THR A 131 -9.85 14.07 13.67
CA THR A 131 -11.08 14.63 13.10
C THR A 131 -11.67 13.72 12.03
N ALA A 132 -10.82 13.10 11.20
CA ALA A 132 -11.25 12.15 10.19
C ALA A 132 -11.89 10.90 10.79
N GLN A 133 -11.34 10.38 11.89
CA GLN A 133 -11.91 9.23 12.59
C GLN A 133 -13.27 9.56 13.22
N VAL A 134 -13.41 10.72 13.88
CA VAL A 134 -14.69 11.18 14.42
C VAL A 134 -15.73 11.34 13.31
N LEU A 135 -15.33 11.89 12.16
CA LEU A 135 -16.23 12.04 11.01
C LEU A 135 -16.71 10.68 10.47
N VAL A 136 -15.81 9.71 10.36
CA VAL A 136 -16.16 8.34 9.94
C VAL A 136 -17.16 7.70 10.90
N GLU A 137 -16.96 7.87 12.21
CA GLU A 137 -17.90 7.37 13.21
C GLU A 137 -19.30 8.00 13.06
N GLN A 138 -19.35 9.31 12.88
CA GLN A 138 -20.62 10.03 12.65
C GLN A 138 -21.29 9.61 11.33
N MET A 139 -20.52 9.45 10.27
CA MET A 139 -21.03 8.96 8.98
C MET A 139 -21.51 7.51 9.05
N GLY A 140 -20.90 6.68 9.90
CA GLY A 140 -21.33 5.30 10.13
C GLY A 140 -22.71 5.17 10.78
N GLY A 141 -23.18 6.22 11.43
CA GLY A 141 -24.54 6.30 11.99
C GLY A 141 -25.64 6.66 10.98
N LEU A 142 -25.28 6.97 9.72
CA LEU A 142 -26.24 7.32 8.67
C LEU A 142 -26.62 6.08 7.88
N GLU A 143 -27.91 5.76 7.82
CA GLU A 143 -28.42 4.56 7.12
C GLU A 143 -28.17 4.59 5.60
N GLU A 144 -28.04 5.80 5.03
CA GLU A 144 -27.80 6.02 3.61
C GLU A 144 -26.35 5.79 3.18
N LEU A 145 -25.43 5.70 4.14
CA LEU A 145 -24.01 5.52 3.87
C LEU A 145 -23.55 4.10 4.18
N THR A 146 -22.85 3.50 3.24
CA THR A 146 -22.29 2.17 3.41
C THR A 146 -20.78 2.24 3.60
N ALA A 147 -20.29 1.72 4.73
CA ALA A 147 -18.88 1.57 5.07
C ALA A 147 -18.04 2.85 4.85
N PRO A 148 -18.32 3.96 5.56
CA PRO A 148 -17.46 5.14 5.52
C PRO A 148 -16.07 4.78 6.06
N ARG A 149 -15.03 5.38 5.48
CA ARG A 149 -13.64 5.13 5.90
C ARG A 149 -12.74 6.32 5.62
N VAL A 150 -11.67 6.42 6.35
CA VAL A 150 -10.56 7.33 6.00
C VAL A 150 -9.78 6.72 4.83
N GLU A 151 -9.57 7.50 3.79
CA GLU A 151 -8.78 7.13 2.62
C GLU A 151 -7.39 7.81 2.69
N ALA A 152 -6.72 7.67 3.83
CA ALA A 152 -5.33 8.06 3.98
C ALA A 152 -4.42 6.89 3.61
N ASP A 153 -3.21 7.22 3.17
CA ASP A 153 -2.16 6.22 3.01
C ASP A 153 -1.90 5.53 4.36
N LEU A 154 -1.80 4.22 4.33
CA LEU A 154 -1.43 3.45 5.52
C LEU A 154 -0.03 3.86 5.96
N GLN A 155 0.14 4.15 7.25
CA GLN A 155 1.43 4.50 7.82
C GLN A 155 2.42 3.37 7.56
N ARG A 156 3.57 3.71 6.98
CA ARG A 156 4.65 2.74 6.74
C ARG A 156 5.56 2.71 7.96
N PRO A 157 5.80 1.55 8.56
CA PRO A 157 6.83 1.46 9.58
C PRO A 157 8.17 1.79 8.96
N GLU A 158 8.88 2.75 9.53
CA GLU A 158 10.19 3.18 9.03
C GLU A 158 11.23 3.18 10.14
N LEU A 159 12.50 3.05 9.75
CA LEU A 159 13.62 3.23 10.65
C LEU A 159 14.16 4.65 10.50
N ILE A 160 14.00 5.45 11.54
CA ILE A 160 14.55 6.79 11.61
C ILE A 160 15.98 6.69 12.17
N ILE A 161 16.93 7.12 11.36
CA ILE A 161 18.35 7.15 11.71
C ILE A 161 18.79 8.60 11.90
N THR A 162 18.99 9.02 13.15
CA THR A 162 19.39 10.38 13.51
C THR A 162 20.89 10.42 13.84
N PRO A 163 21.73 11.10 13.05
CA PRO A 163 23.17 11.19 13.32
C PRO A 163 23.48 11.90 14.62
N ARG A 164 24.41 11.36 15.41
CA ARG A 164 25.01 12.03 16.55
C ARG A 164 26.23 12.84 16.07
N THR A 165 25.98 14.04 15.57
CA THR A 165 26.95 14.84 14.80
C THR A 165 28.28 15.07 15.51
N GLU A 166 28.28 15.39 16.81
CA GLU A 166 29.49 15.63 17.59
C GLU A 166 30.32 14.35 17.75
N LEU A 167 29.66 13.25 18.08
CA LEU A 167 30.34 11.96 18.26
C LEU A 167 30.83 11.40 16.92
N ALA A 168 30.06 11.54 15.87
CA ALA A 168 30.47 11.15 14.51
C ALA A 168 31.71 11.92 14.07
N ALA A 169 31.71 13.23 14.27
CA ALA A 169 32.87 14.08 13.96
C ALA A 169 34.15 13.69 14.77
N SER A 170 33.99 13.40 16.06
CA SER A 170 35.13 12.98 16.91
C SER A 170 35.74 11.62 16.50
N LEU A 171 34.90 10.75 15.92
CA LEU A 171 35.29 9.44 15.36
C LEU A 171 35.73 9.52 13.88
N GLY A 172 35.77 10.71 13.30
CA GLY A 172 36.15 10.91 11.90
C GLY A 172 35.14 10.39 10.89
N VAL A 173 33.87 10.29 11.29
CA VAL A 173 32.76 9.90 10.40
C VAL A 173 32.10 11.14 9.84
N THR A 174 32.03 11.22 8.50
CA THR A 174 31.30 12.29 7.80
C THR A 174 29.86 11.91 7.55
N THR A 175 28.97 12.89 7.46
CA THR A 175 27.57 12.66 7.10
C THR A 175 27.43 11.98 5.73
N SER A 176 28.33 12.31 4.80
CA SER A 176 28.37 11.65 3.49
C SER A 176 28.70 10.16 3.59
N ALA A 177 29.71 9.80 4.40
CA ALA A 177 30.09 8.41 4.62
C ALA A 177 28.96 7.61 5.30
N LEU A 178 28.29 8.23 6.28
CA LEU A 178 27.13 7.66 6.94
C LEU A 178 25.98 7.38 5.95
N SER A 179 25.60 8.39 5.18
CA SER A 179 24.54 8.29 4.18
C SER A 179 24.85 7.24 3.11
N GLN A 180 26.10 7.19 2.64
CA GLN A 180 26.55 6.21 1.66
C GLN A 180 26.51 4.78 2.21
N ALA A 181 26.96 4.56 3.46
CA ALA A 181 26.91 3.25 4.08
C ALA A 181 25.48 2.73 4.22
N ILE A 182 24.56 3.56 4.70
CA ILE A 182 23.15 3.22 4.83
C ILE A 182 22.54 2.91 3.45
N ARG A 183 22.77 3.77 2.47
CA ARG A 183 22.24 3.59 1.11
C ARG A 183 22.70 2.30 0.47
N ILE A 184 24.00 1.99 0.53
CA ILE A 184 24.55 0.74 -0.04
C ILE A 184 23.96 -0.48 0.67
N ALA A 185 23.79 -0.41 1.99
CA ALA A 185 23.23 -1.51 2.76
C ALA A 185 21.75 -1.78 2.47
N THR A 186 20.95 -0.75 2.15
CA THR A 186 19.50 -0.84 1.95
C THR A 186 19.11 -0.97 0.48
N ILE A 187 19.33 0.08 -0.30
CA ILE A 187 18.92 0.17 -1.71
C ILE A 187 19.98 -0.43 -2.66
N GLY A 188 21.23 -0.40 -2.22
CA GLY A 188 22.41 -0.73 -3.04
C GLY A 188 22.98 0.50 -3.74
N GLU A 189 24.07 0.29 -4.48
CA GLU A 189 24.67 1.35 -5.28
C GLU A 189 23.73 1.70 -6.45
N ILE A 190 23.54 2.99 -6.70
CA ILE A 190 22.71 3.46 -7.81
C ILE A 190 23.47 3.37 -9.15
N ASP A 191 22.74 3.11 -10.23
CA ASP A 191 23.30 2.85 -11.58
C ASP A 191 24.24 3.95 -12.08
N GLN A 192 24.05 5.19 -11.65
CA GLN A 192 24.89 6.33 -12.03
C GLN A 192 26.31 6.28 -11.43
N ARG A 193 26.48 5.60 -10.28
CA ARG A 193 27.75 5.48 -9.55
C ARG A 193 28.27 4.04 -9.49
N ALA A 194 27.47 3.08 -9.93
CA ALA A 194 27.84 1.67 -9.96
C ALA A 194 28.99 1.43 -10.91
N ALA A 195 29.94 0.60 -10.50
CA ALA A 195 30.93 0.05 -11.41
C ALA A 195 30.21 -0.73 -12.53
N ARG A 196 30.75 -0.66 -13.74
CA ARG A 196 30.17 -1.33 -14.90
C ARG A 196 31.06 -2.44 -15.39
N PHE A 197 30.46 -3.58 -15.66
CA PHE A 197 31.12 -4.68 -16.37
C PHE A 197 30.90 -4.51 -17.87
N SER A 198 31.98 -4.45 -18.63
CA SER A 198 31.92 -4.27 -20.07
C SER A 198 31.86 -5.63 -20.77
N LEU A 199 30.75 -5.88 -21.45
CA LEU A 199 30.64 -6.92 -22.48
C LEU A 199 31.00 -6.33 -23.84
N SER A 200 31.17 -7.16 -24.84
CA SER A 200 31.57 -6.73 -26.19
C SER A 200 30.60 -5.73 -26.83
N ASP A 201 29.32 -5.82 -26.51
CA ASP A 201 28.21 -5.05 -27.09
C ASP A 201 27.49 -4.10 -26.12
N ARG A 202 27.71 -4.27 -24.81
CA ARG A 202 27.01 -3.48 -23.76
C ARG A 202 27.78 -3.41 -22.45
N GLN A 203 27.41 -2.43 -21.64
CA GLN A 203 27.88 -2.28 -20.25
C GLN A 203 26.74 -2.61 -19.27
N ILE A 204 27.06 -3.47 -18.31
CA ILE A 204 26.10 -3.89 -17.27
C ILE A 204 26.53 -3.27 -15.93
N PRO A 205 25.65 -2.53 -15.24
CA PRO A 205 25.95 -1.98 -13.92
C PRO A 205 26.07 -3.11 -12.88
N ILE A 206 27.07 -3.01 -12.01
CA ILE A 206 27.25 -3.95 -10.88
C ILE A 206 26.58 -3.33 -9.66
N ARG A 207 25.49 -3.92 -9.21
CA ARG A 207 24.78 -3.47 -8.01
C ARG A 207 25.30 -4.20 -6.78
N VAL A 208 25.89 -3.45 -5.84
CA VAL A 208 26.35 -3.97 -4.55
C VAL A 208 25.34 -3.61 -3.48
N MET A 209 24.82 -4.60 -2.76
CA MET A 209 23.88 -4.41 -1.65
C MET A 209 23.97 -5.57 -0.68
N LEU A 210 23.45 -5.40 0.55
CA LEU A 210 23.29 -6.50 1.47
C LEU A 210 22.21 -7.47 0.98
N PRO A 211 22.38 -8.79 1.22
CA PRO A 211 21.34 -9.76 0.93
C PRO A 211 20.08 -9.48 1.77
N GLU A 212 18.92 -9.84 1.23
CA GLU A 212 17.61 -9.58 1.84
C GLU A 212 17.52 -10.12 3.27
N SER A 213 17.91 -11.36 3.49
CA SER A 213 17.96 -12.02 4.81
C SER A 213 18.82 -11.31 5.87
N SER A 214 19.69 -10.38 5.45
CA SER A 214 20.50 -9.56 6.35
C SER A 214 19.86 -8.18 6.58
N ARG A 215 19.09 -7.68 5.64
CA ARG A 215 18.41 -6.38 5.74
C ARG A 215 17.21 -6.41 6.68
N ASP A 216 16.57 -7.56 6.84
CA ASP A 216 15.40 -7.77 7.70
C ASP A 216 15.73 -7.74 9.19
N ARG A 217 17.03 -7.76 9.54
CA ARG A 217 17.47 -7.78 10.92
C ARG A 217 17.96 -6.42 11.37
N ILE A 218 17.26 -5.81 12.32
CA ILE A 218 17.67 -4.52 12.91
C ILE A 218 19.06 -4.56 13.49
N ALA A 219 19.51 -5.71 14.02
CA ALA A 219 20.85 -5.91 14.53
C ALA A 219 21.91 -5.74 13.43
N THR A 220 21.63 -6.17 12.19
CA THR A 220 22.54 -5.96 11.06
C THR A 220 22.65 -4.48 10.71
N ILE A 221 21.54 -3.75 10.73
CA ILE A 221 21.54 -2.31 10.48
C ILE A 221 22.30 -1.55 11.60
N ARG A 222 22.09 -1.91 12.87
CA ARG A 222 22.83 -1.31 14.01
C ARG A 222 24.35 -1.51 13.91
N ASN A 223 24.77 -2.70 13.50
CA ASN A 223 26.18 -3.07 13.37
C ASN A 223 26.78 -2.72 12.00
N LEU A 224 26.07 -2.02 11.14
CA LEU A 224 26.56 -1.63 9.82
C LEU A 224 27.87 -0.85 9.95
N PRO A 225 28.99 -1.27 9.30
CA PRO A 225 30.25 -0.59 9.38
C PRO A 225 30.21 0.73 8.59
N VAL A 226 30.42 1.84 9.29
CA VAL A 226 30.52 3.18 8.70
C VAL A 226 32.00 3.55 8.63
N PRO A 227 32.53 3.88 7.43
CA PRO A 227 33.96 4.20 7.28
C PRO A 227 34.32 5.51 7.97
N THR A 228 35.54 5.56 8.55
CA THR A 228 36.11 6.74 9.18
C THR A 228 37.17 7.34 8.28
N ALA A 229 37.48 8.64 8.47
CA ALA A 229 38.53 9.34 7.72
C ALA A 229 39.95 8.75 7.95
N SER A 230 40.15 8.03 9.06
CA SER A 230 41.42 7.36 9.38
C SER A 230 41.59 5.98 8.71
N GLY A 231 40.64 5.53 7.88
CA GLY A 231 40.71 4.26 7.17
C GLY A 231 40.15 3.06 7.96
N GLY A 232 39.57 3.29 9.14
CA GLY A 232 38.82 2.28 9.91
C GLY A 232 37.33 2.31 9.68
N SER A 233 36.56 1.55 10.48
CA SER A 233 35.12 1.64 10.52
C SER A 233 34.58 1.57 11.93
N VAL A 234 33.41 2.17 12.17
CA VAL A 234 32.66 2.10 13.42
C VAL A 234 31.24 1.63 13.16
N PRO A 235 30.61 0.88 14.11
CA PRO A 235 29.22 0.50 13.97
C PRO A 235 28.29 1.71 13.89
N LEU A 236 27.24 1.63 13.08
CA LEU A 236 26.25 2.69 12.88
C LEU A 236 25.63 3.16 14.21
N GLU A 237 25.29 2.25 15.12
CA GLU A 237 24.67 2.57 16.42
C GLU A 237 25.55 3.47 17.32
N ARG A 238 26.87 3.51 17.10
CA ARG A 238 27.75 4.43 17.82
C ARG A 238 27.63 5.87 17.35
N VAL A 239 27.38 6.08 16.07
CA VAL A 239 27.38 7.41 15.43
C VAL A 239 25.97 7.91 15.08
N ALA A 240 24.94 7.08 15.28
CA ALA A 240 23.56 7.46 15.06
C ALA A 240 22.63 6.81 16.09
N GLU A 241 21.49 7.46 16.32
CA GLU A 241 20.35 6.91 17.03
C GLU A 241 19.42 6.23 16.02
N ILE A 242 18.98 5.01 16.34
CA ILE A 242 18.11 4.22 15.46
C ILE A 242 16.82 3.91 16.22
N ARG A 243 15.69 4.41 15.72
CA ARG A 243 14.37 4.18 16.30
C ARG A 243 13.37 3.85 15.20
N PHE A 244 12.27 3.19 15.58
CA PHE A 244 11.08 3.07 14.73
C PHE A 244 10.30 4.39 14.73
N GLY A 245 9.79 4.77 13.57
CA GLY A 245 8.92 5.92 13.37
C GLY A 245 7.54 5.50 12.93
#